data_bc9ddd190d082953810931e7cc6d8ce1
#
_entry.id   bc9ddd190d082953810931e7cc6d8ce1
#
_cell.length_a   1.000
_cell.length_b   1.000
_cell.length_c   1.000
_cell.angle_alpha   90.00
_cell.angle_beta   90.00
_cell.angle_gamma   90.00
#
_symmetry.space_group_name_H-M   'P 1'
#
loop_
_entity.id
_entity.type
_entity.pdbx_description
1 polymer ?
#
loop_
_entity_poly.entity_id
_entity_poly.type
_entity_poly.pdbx_seq_one_letter_code
_entity_poly.pdbx_strand_id
1 'polypeptide(L)'
;MTGQRKEYKKIFISWSGENSKEIAKNLKDVLENFIFKDTGLECFVSDVDISSGDDWWNKIKTELKKCKLGIVCVTKENLRAPWIYFESGAMIARDLKLIPLLINCSFKALRDTPISTTHMVDFYGIDRFQNMVKTINRDLKLTQITDIILDEISLKYYSELISKSSETLKRLKAMRVFNEKYTYPSKITTVNLNTIYISAPMSSIKQKEYLELREFLHQLKSVLTKIGFTNIVCPAFDNPDYNHFEGSTKAIKENFVKMKQVDSMIVIYPHNIASSVLVEIGYGLALCKKTVIFYNDTLPYILKDAGTSISHFDCRKYSGFDDIMNIIVSNGKQLFKRDEEE
;
A
#
# COMPACT_ATOMS: atom_id res chain seq x y z
N MET A 1 16.30 26.85 18.68
CA MET A 1 16.45 27.01 17.21
C MET A 1 15.35 26.21 16.55
N THR A 2 14.34 26.85 16.00
CA THR A 2 13.24 26.20 15.28
C THR A 2 13.73 25.86 13.89
N GLY A 3 14.15 24.61 13.68
CA GLY A 3 14.51 24.13 12.36
C GLY A 3 13.32 24.24 11.42
N GLN A 4 13.39 25.11 10.42
CA GLN A 4 12.41 25.18 9.34
C GLN A 4 12.38 23.78 8.68
N ARG A 5 11.25 23.07 8.80
CA ARG A 5 11.02 21.85 8.02
C ARG A 5 11.08 22.21 6.54
N LYS A 6 12.07 21.68 5.82
CA LYS A 6 12.20 21.86 4.37
C LYS A 6 10.88 21.42 3.73
N GLU A 7 10.17 22.35 3.12
CA GLU A 7 8.87 22.06 2.51
C GLU A 7 9.11 21.38 1.16
N TYR A 8 8.96 20.04 1.13
CA TYR A 8 9.15 19.27 -0.09
C TYR A 8 7.93 19.41 -1.02
N LYS A 9 8.16 19.80 -2.27
CA LYS A 9 7.17 19.83 -3.34
C LYS A 9 7.22 18.52 -4.12
N LYS A 10 6.82 17.40 -3.46
CA LYS A 10 7.00 16.07 -4.03
C LYS A 10 5.73 15.21 -3.98
N ILE A 11 5.50 14.46 -5.08
CA ILE A 11 4.39 13.53 -5.26
C ILE A 11 4.95 12.12 -5.41
N PHE A 12 4.31 11.13 -4.77
CA PHE A 12 4.55 9.72 -5.02
C PHE A 12 3.54 9.20 -6.03
N ILE A 13 3.98 8.58 -7.13
CA ILE A 13 3.10 7.96 -8.13
C ILE A 13 3.27 6.45 -8.08
N SER A 14 2.23 5.77 -7.59
CA SER A 14 2.14 4.30 -7.49
C SER A 14 1.51 3.72 -8.76
N TRP A 15 2.01 2.57 -9.19
CA TRP A 15 1.53 1.83 -10.35
C TRP A 15 1.76 0.32 -10.19
N SER A 16 1.11 -0.50 -11.02
CA SER A 16 1.38 -1.95 -11.10
C SER A 16 0.99 -2.48 -12.48
N GLY A 17 1.95 -3.10 -13.18
CA GLY A 17 1.81 -3.58 -14.56
C GLY A 17 2.13 -2.50 -15.60
N GLU A 18 2.60 -2.92 -16.77
CA GLU A 18 3.18 -2.05 -17.79
C GLU A 18 2.25 -0.91 -18.27
N ASN A 19 0.93 -1.16 -18.36
CA ASN A 19 -0.03 -0.14 -18.78
C ASN A 19 -0.06 1.06 -17.82
N SER A 20 -0.13 0.81 -16.52
CA SER A 20 -0.15 1.87 -15.51
C SER A 20 1.22 2.50 -15.29
N LYS A 21 2.31 1.75 -15.51
CA LYS A 21 3.69 2.24 -15.47
C LYS A 21 3.92 3.36 -16.48
N GLU A 22 3.58 3.12 -17.72
CA GLU A 22 3.79 4.11 -18.79
C GLU A 22 2.88 5.34 -18.63
N ILE A 23 1.67 5.15 -18.10
CA ILE A 23 0.81 6.30 -17.76
C ILE A 23 1.38 7.09 -16.59
N ALA A 24 1.94 6.42 -15.57
CA ALA A 24 2.62 7.08 -14.46
C ALA A 24 3.82 7.92 -14.93
N LYS A 25 4.61 7.40 -15.88
CA LYS A 25 5.72 8.15 -16.52
C LYS A 25 5.24 9.36 -17.30
N ASN A 26 4.22 9.19 -18.14
CA ASN A 26 3.65 10.28 -18.93
C ASN A 26 3.03 11.36 -18.03
N LEU A 27 2.37 10.96 -16.93
CA LEU A 27 1.83 11.88 -15.94
C LEU A 27 2.93 12.64 -15.21
N LYS A 28 4.02 11.97 -14.81
CA LYS A 28 5.22 12.61 -14.25
C LYS A 28 5.74 13.69 -15.20
N ASP A 29 5.98 13.33 -16.47
CA ASP A 29 6.49 14.24 -17.50
C ASP A 29 5.61 15.48 -17.67
N VAL A 30 4.28 15.27 -17.78
CA VAL A 30 3.33 16.36 -17.98
C VAL A 30 3.23 17.26 -16.73
N LEU A 31 3.26 16.71 -15.55
CA LEU A 31 3.20 17.51 -14.32
C LEU A 31 4.48 18.30 -14.08
N GLU A 32 5.67 17.70 -14.23
CA GLU A 32 6.95 18.32 -13.92
C GLU A 32 7.41 19.31 -15.02
N ASN A 33 7.31 18.90 -16.29
CA ASN A 33 7.96 19.60 -17.40
C ASN A 33 7.02 20.54 -18.15
N PHE A 34 5.71 20.45 -17.92
CA PHE A 34 4.73 21.25 -18.65
C PHE A 34 3.81 22.05 -17.73
N ILE A 35 2.98 21.38 -16.89
CA ILE A 35 1.97 22.07 -16.06
C ILE A 35 2.63 22.88 -14.93
N PHE A 36 3.56 22.28 -14.22
CA PHE A 36 4.25 22.88 -13.08
C PHE A 36 5.74 23.12 -13.34
N LYS A 37 6.07 23.36 -14.61
CA LYS A 37 7.43 23.71 -15.00
C LYS A 37 7.98 24.86 -14.14
N ASP A 38 9.25 24.76 -13.79
CA ASP A 38 9.99 25.76 -13.01
C ASP A 38 9.47 26.02 -11.56
N THR A 39 8.49 25.22 -11.08
CA THR A 39 7.95 25.34 -9.71
C THR A 39 8.74 24.55 -8.68
N GLY A 40 9.64 23.66 -9.12
CA GLY A 40 10.38 22.72 -8.28
C GLY A 40 9.55 21.51 -7.84
N LEU A 41 8.45 21.19 -8.56
CA LEU A 41 7.72 19.93 -8.37
C LEU A 41 8.59 18.74 -8.75
N GLU A 42 8.64 17.72 -7.89
CA GLU A 42 9.22 16.43 -8.18
C GLU A 42 8.15 15.33 -8.07
N CYS A 43 8.07 14.42 -9.05
CA CYS A 43 7.25 13.22 -9.01
C CYS A 43 8.14 11.98 -8.91
N PHE A 44 7.99 11.19 -7.87
CA PHE A 44 8.67 9.91 -7.71
C PHE A 44 7.79 8.79 -8.25
N VAL A 45 8.30 8.02 -9.22
CA VAL A 45 7.65 6.83 -9.79
C VAL A 45 8.43 5.61 -9.35
N SER A 46 7.83 4.72 -8.57
CA SER A 46 8.49 3.71 -7.72
C SER A 46 9.49 2.76 -8.40
N ASP A 47 9.42 2.55 -9.70
CA ASP A 47 10.36 1.67 -10.43
C ASP A 47 11.31 2.44 -11.37
N VAL A 48 10.89 3.62 -11.81
CA VAL A 48 11.68 4.45 -12.76
C VAL A 48 12.83 5.16 -12.04
N ASP A 49 12.59 5.53 -10.79
CA ASP A 49 13.51 6.33 -9.97
C ASP A 49 14.35 5.47 -9.00
N ILE A 50 14.29 4.10 -9.13
CA ILE A 50 15.07 3.15 -8.33
C ILE A 50 16.06 2.41 -9.23
N SER A 51 17.35 2.52 -8.92
CA SER A 51 18.41 1.86 -9.67
C SER A 51 18.54 0.37 -9.30
N SER A 52 18.98 -0.46 -10.25
CA SER A 52 19.29 -1.89 -9.97
C SER A 52 20.36 -2.00 -8.90
N GLY A 53 20.06 -2.74 -7.82
CA GLY A 53 20.96 -2.90 -6.67
C GLY A 53 20.64 -1.97 -5.49
N ASP A 54 19.76 -0.97 -5.65
CA ASP A 54 19.25 -0.20 -4.52
C ASP A 54 18.40 -1.07 -3.58
N ASP A 55 18.48 -0.82 -2.28
CA ASP A 55 17.46 -1.29 -1.34
C ASP A 55 16.14 -0.53 -1.63
N TRP A 56 15.32 -1.13 -2.49
CA TRP A 56 14.08 -0.52 -3.01
C TRP A 56 13.13 -0.10 -1.91
N TRP A 57 13.06 -0.86 -0.78
CA TRP A 57 12.19 -0.50 0.33
C TRP A 57 12.69 0.74 1.08
N ASN A 58 13.97 0.80 1.38
CA ASN A 58 14.55 1.99 2.00
C ASN A 58 14.45 3.22 1.08
N LYS A 59 14.55 3.03 -0.22
CA LYS A 59 14.32 4.10 -1.20
C LYS A 59 12.87 4.59 -1.15
N ILE A 60 11.88 3.69 -1.25
CA ILE A 60 10.45 4.03 -1.15
C ILE A 60 10.16 4.70 0.19
N LYS A 61 10.60 4.12 1.32
CA LYS A 61 10.42 4.68 2.66
C LYS A 61 11.03 6.08 2.78
N THR A 62 12.17 6.31 2.16
CA THR A 62 12.85 7.61 2.16
C THR A 62 12.10 8.62 1.30
N GLU A 63 11.63 8.22 0.12
CA GLU A 63 10.88 9.10 -0.76
C GLU A 63 9.49 9.44 -0.21
N LEU A 64 8.79 8.48 0.37
CA LEU A 64 7.51 8.72 1.05
C LEU A 64 7.62 9.76 2.18
N LYS A 65 8.76 9.86 2.87
CA LYS A 65 9.01 10.91 3.88
C LYS A 65 9.05 12.33 3.30
N LYS A 66 9.36 12.45 2.01
CA LYS A 66 9.47 13.72 1.29
C LYS A 66 8.19 14.11 0.56
N CYS A 67 7.25 13.16 0.38
CA CYS A 67 6.01 13.39 -0.35
C CYS A 67 4.91 13.95 0.56
N LYS A 68 4.00 14.73 0.00
CA LYS A 68 2.75 15.20 0.62
C LYS A 68 1.50 14.59 -0.03
N LEU A 69 1.64 14.18 -1.27
CA LEU A 69 0.58 13.58 -2.08
C LEU A 69 1.03 12.24 -2.64
N GLY A 70 0.07 11.31 -2.77
CA GLY A 70 0.25 10.06 -3.48
C GLY A 70 -0.81 9.91 -4.57
N ILE A 71 -0.39 9.63 -5.81
CA ILE A 71 -1.29 9.28 -6.91
C ILE A 71 -1.17 7.79 -7.15
N VAL A 72 -2.30 7.08 -7.23
CA VAL A 72 -2.34 5.64 -7.50
C VAL A 72 -2.98 5.40 -8.85
N CYS A 73 -2.19 4.96 -9.82
CA CYS A 73 -2.64 4.68 -11.19
C CYS A 73 -3.38 3.33 -11.25
N VAL A 74 -4.71 3.36 -11.29
CA VAL A 74 -5.58 2.18 -11.23
C VAL A 74 -6.15 1.85 -12.60
N THR A 75 -5.88 0.63 -13.09
CA THR A 75 -6.44 0.07 -14.32
C THR A 75 -7.30 -1.17 -14.01
N LYS A 76 -8.06 -1.67 -14.99
CA LYS A 76 -8.79 -2.94 -14.82
C LYS A 76 -7.86 -4.12 -14.54
N GLU A 77 -6.66 -4.10 -15.11
CA GLU A 77 -5.69 -5.17 -14.99
C GLU A 77 -5.03 -5.21 -13.62
N ASN A 78 -4.87 -4.04 -12.96
CA ASN A 78 -4.20 -3.95 -11.68
C ASN A 78 -5.12 -3.75 -10.46
N LEU A 79 -6.45 -3.76 -10.66
CA LEU A 79 -7.44 -3.68 -9.57
C LEU A 79 -7.24 -4.71 -8.45
N ARG A 80 -6.60 -5.84 -8.76
CA ARG A 80 -6.29 -6.90 -7.79
C ARG A 80 -4.79 -7.05 -7.56
N ALA A 81 -3.98 -6.09 -8.02
CA ALA A 81 -2.54 -6.14 -7.84
C ALA A 81 -2.18 -5.82 -6.38
N PRO A 82 -1.57 -6.74 -5.65
CA PRO A 82 -1.22 -6.55 -4.24
C PRO A 82 -0.36 -5.31 -3.98
N TRP A 83 0.50 -4.97 -4.93
CA TRP A 83 1.41 -3.83 -4.85
C TRP A 83 0.72 -2.49 -4.63
N ILE A 84 -0.36 -2.22 -5.39
CA ILE A 84 -1.12 -0.97 -5.27
C ILE A 84 -1.67 -0.77 -3.85
N TYR A 85 -2.19 -1.84 -3.22
CA TYR A 85 -2.73 -1.77 -1.86
C TYR A 85 -1.63 -1.64 -0.83
N PHE A 86 -0.50 -2.32 -1.04
CA PHE A 86 0.68 -2.21 -0.19
C PHE A 86 1.22 -0.77 -0.16
N GLU A 87 1.51 -0.17 -1.32
CA GLU A 87 1.99 1.21 -1.41
C GLU A 87 0.94 2.21 -0.88
N SER A 88 -0.35 1.99 -1.16
CA SER A 88 -1.42 2.83 -0.61
C SER A 88 -1.43 2.82 0.92
N GLY A 89 -1.25 1.65 1.54
CA GLY A 89 -1.10 1.54 2.99
C GLY A 89 0.10 2.30 3.52
N ALA A 90 1.24 2.20 2.84
CA ALA A 90 2.45 2.94 3.20
C ALA A 90 2.29 4.46 3.05
N MET A 91 1.59 4.94 2.02
CA MET A 91 1.25 6.36 1.84
C MET A 91 0.33 6.87 2.95
N ILE A 92 -0.73 6.12 3.28
CA ILE A 92 -1.68 6.48 4.34
C ILE A 92 -0.98 6.53 5.70
N ALA A 93 -0.07 5.59 5.98
CA ALA A 93 0.72 5.59 7.21
C ALA A 93 1.62 6.81 7.38
N ARG A 94 1.91 7.52 6.30
CA ARG A 94 2.69 8.76 6.25
C ARG A 94 1.83 10.01 6.16
N ASP A 95 0.51 9.86 6.33
CA ASP A 95 -0.48 10.95 6.22
C ASP A 95 -0.45 11.65 4.84
N LEU A 96 -0.03 10.94 3.77
CA LEU A 96 -0.12 11.46 2.41
C LEU A 96 -1.58 11.53 1.97
N LYS A 97 -1.94 12.61 1.31
CA LYS A 97 -3.22 12.70 0.62
C LYS A 97 -3.21 11.78 -0.61
N LEU A 98 -4.04 10.76 -0.58
CA LEU A 98 -4.13 9.74 -1.63
C LEU A 98 -5.12 10.17 -2.72
N ILE A 99 -4.73 10.07 -3.98
CA ILE A 99 -5.55 10.35 -5.17
C ILE A 99 -5.54 9.12 -6.09
N PRO A 100 -6.57 8.25 -6.05
CA PRO A 100 -6.72 7.20 -7.05
C PRO A 100 -7.06 7.78 -8.42
N LEU A 101 -6.21 7.51 -9.41
CA LEU A 101 -6.39 7.91 -10.81
C LEU A 101 -6.88 6.70 -11.61
N LEU A 102 -8.13 6.73 -12.04
CA LEU A 102 -8.82 5.62 -12.72
C LEU A 102 -8.57 5.69 -14.23
N ILE A 103 -7.99 4.63 -14.78
CA ILE A 103 -7.60 4.51 -16.17
C ILE A 103 -8.37 3.35 -16.80
N ASN A 104 -9.35 3.65 -17.64
CA ASN A 104 -10.27 2.63 -18.18
C ASN A 104 -10.94 1.76 -17.09
N CYS A 105 -11.16 2.33 -15.91
CA CYS A 105 -11.72 1.67 -14.76
C CYS A 105 -12.88 2.49 -14.19
N SER A 106 -13.98 1.86 -13.81
CA SER A 106 -15.13 2.56 -13.26
C SER A 106 -14.99 2.79 -11.75
N PHE A 107 -15.59 3.87 -11.24
CA PHE A 107 -15.71 4.13 -9.80
C PHE A 107 -16.32 2.94 -9.03
N LYS A 108 -17.29 2.23 -9.67
CA LYS A 108 -17.93 1.05 -9.08
C LYS A 108 -16.95 -0.09 -8.83
N ALA A 109 -15.92 -0.24 -9.66
CA ALA A 109 -14.94 -1.32 -9.55
C ALA A 109 -14.04 -1.19 -8.31
N LEU A 110 -13.93 0.01 -7.74
CA LEU A 110 -13.18 0.28 -6.51
C LEU A 110 -14.04 0.36 -5.25
N ARG A 111 -15.38 0.29 -5.36
CA ARG A 111 -16.29 0.52 -4.23
C ARG A 111 -15.94 -0.32 -3.00
N ASP A 112 -15.58 -1.58 -3.21
CA ASP A 112 -15.32 -2.56 -2.16
C ASP A 112 -13.81 -2.76 -1.91
N THR A 113 -12.99 -1.79 -2.34
CA THR A 113 -11.54 -1.85 -2.16
C THR A 113 -11.07 -0.90 -1.05
N PRO A 114 -9.94 -1.20 -0.42
CA PRO A 114 -9.40 -0.36 0.66
C PRO A 114 -9.06 1.10 0.28
N ILE A 115 -8.91 1.39 -1.02
CA ILE A 115 -8.60 2.74 -1.53
C ILE A 115 -9.84 3.51 -1.99
N SER A 116 -11.04 2.93 -1.86
CA SER A 116 -12.32 3.57 -2.21
C SER A 116 -12.70 4.77 -1.33
N THR A 117 -11.96 4.97 -0.26
CA THR A 117 -12.24 5.99 0.79
C THR A 117 -11.83 7.40 0.41
N THR A 118 -11.19 7.59 -0.75
CA THR A 118 -10.64 8.86 -1.20
C THR A 118 -11.34 9.36 -2.47
N HIS A 119 -11.26 10.67 -2.71
CA HIS A 119 -11.76 11.25 -3.95
C HIS A 119 -10.98 10.73 -5.16
N MET A 120 -11.66 9.94 -5.99
CA MET A 120 -11.09 9.33 -7.19
C MET A 120 -11.18 10.27 -8.38
N VAL A 121 -10.16 10.22 -9.24
CA VAL A 121 -10.06 11.01 -10.48
C VAL A 121 -10.22 10.07 -11.67
N ASP A 122 -11.13 10.37 -12.59
CA ASP A 122 -11.20 9.70 -13.88
C ASP A 122 -10.13 10.29 -14.80
N PHE A 123 -9.21 9.44 -15.28
CA PHE A 123 -8.11 9.85 -16.16
C PHE A 123 -8.62 10.45 -17.48
N TYR A 124 -9.78 10.02 -17.98
CA TYR A 124 -10.38 10.51 -19.22
C TYR A 124 -11.39 11.64 -19.01
N GLY A 125 -11.58 12.11 -17.77
CA GLY A 125 -12.45 13.22 -17.42
C GLY A 125 -11.66 14.52 -17.24
N ILE A 126 -11.69 15.43 -18.22
CA ILE A 126 -10.93 16.69 -18.18
C ILE A 126 -11.20 17.51 -16.92
N ASP A 127 -12.48 17.70 -16.53
CA ASP A 127 -12.83 18.47 -15.33
C ASP A 127 -12.23 17.85 -14.05
N ARG A 128 -12.17 16.53 -13.98
CA ARG A 128 -11.58 15.81 -12.85
C ARG A 128 -10.08 15.91 -12.84
N PHE A 129 -9.46 15.87 -14.02
CA PHE A 129 -8.02 16.10 -14.18
C PHE A 129 -7.64 17.53 -13.75
N GLN A 130 -8.37 18.55 -14.22
CA GLN A 130 -8.17 19.94 -13.81
C GLN A 130 -8.32 20.12 -12.30
N ASN A 131 -9.34 19.52 -11.70
CA ASN A 131 -9.53 19.54 -10.24
C ASN A 131 -8.39 18.85 -9.49
N MET A 132 -7.80 17.78 -10.04
CA MET A 132 -6.60 17.14 -9.49
C MET A 132 -5.41 18.10 -9.56
N VAL A 133 -5.18 18.75 -10.70
CA VAL A 133 -4.09 19.73 -10.88
C VAL A 133 -4.23 20.91 -9.91
N LYS A 134 -5.44 21.48 -9.76
CA LYS A 134 -5.71 22.54 -8.77
C LYS A 134 -5.45 22.05 -7.33
N THR A 135 -5.81 20.80 -7.01
CA THR A 135 -5.53 20.21 -5.71
C THR A 135 -4.02 20.07 -5.47
N ILE A 136 -3.27 19.61 -6.47
CA ILE A 136 -1.80 19.51 -6.41
C ILE A 136 -1.20 20.89 -6.18
N ASN A 137 -1.63 21.90 -6.95
CA ASN A 137 -1.14 23.28 -6.81
C ASN A 137 -1.35 23.83 -5.40
N ARG A 138 -2.57 23.73 -4.90
CA ARG A 138 -2.96 24.24 -3.58
C ARG A 138 -2.19 23.56 -2.45
N ASP A 139 -2.14 22.24 -2.46
CA ASP A 139 -1.63 21.44 -1.35
C ASP A 139 -0.08 21.45 -1.31
N LEU A 140 0.58 21.67 -2.44
CA LEU A 140 2.04 21.82 -2.56
C LEU A 140 2.50 23.27 -2.71
N LYS A 141 1.58 24.23 -2.82
CA LYS A 141 1.89 25.67 -2.99
C LYS A 141 2.87 25.92 -4.14
N LEU A 142 2.57 25.39 -5.33
CA LEU A 142 3.51 25.37 -6.45
C LEU A 142 3.59 26.72 -7.16
N THR A 143 2.44 27.33 -7.46
CA THR A 143 2.33 28.60 -8.20
C THR A 143 1.22 29.50 -7.66
N GLN A 144 1.32 30.78 -7.92
CA GLN A 144 0.32 31.81 -7.58
C GLN A 144 -0.64 32.15 -8.73
N ILE A 145 -0.58 31.43 -9.84
CA ILE A 145 -1.52 31.65 -10.95
C ILE A 145 -2.95 31.29 -10.55
N THR A 146 -3.93 31.95 -11.17
CA THR A 146 -5.34 31.69 -10.90
C THR A 146 -5.77 30.31 -11.37
N ASP A 147 -6.84 29.77 -10.77
CA ASP A 147 -7.41 28.49 -11.19
C ASP A 147 -7.84 28.49 -12.67
N ILE A 148 -8.26 29.62 -13.22
CA ILE A 148 -8.62 29.79 -14.64
C ILE A 148 -7.40 29.54 -15.54
N ILE A 149 -6.28 30.19 -15.26
CA ILE A 149 -5.04 30.01 -16.03
C ILE A 149 -4.52 28.57 -15.86
N LEU A 150 -4.64 27.99 -14.68
CA LEU A 150 -4.24 26.62 -14.43
C LEU A 150 -5.12 25.62 -15.19
N ASP A 151 -6.41 25.90 -15.34
CA ASP A 151 -7.34 25.11 -16.16
C ASP A 151 -6.99 25.17 -17.65
N GLU A 152 -6.60 26.34 -18.18
CA GLU A 152 -6.15 26.50 -19.58
C GLU A 152 -4.85 25.72 -19.84
N ILE A 153 -3.86 25.84 -18.95
CA ILE A 153 -2.62 25.08 -19.04
C ILE A 153 -2.90 23.57 -18.96
N SER A 154 -3.74 23.16 -18.02
CA SER A 154 -4.11 21.76 -17.85
C SER A 154 -4.82 21.20 -19.08
N LEU A 155 -5.73 21.96 -19.69
CA LEU A 155 -6.44 21.55 -20.90
C LEU A 155 -5.49 21.36 -22.09
N LYS A 156 -4.53 22.27 -22.26
CA LYS A 156 -3.51 22.21 -23.32
C LYS A 156 -2.70 20.90 -23.25
N TYR A 157 -2.17 20.58 -22.09
CA TYR A 157 -1.30 19.40 -21.92
C TYR A 157 -2.04 18.10 -21.65
N TYR A 158 -3.31 18.16 -21.25
CA TYR A 158 -4.16 16.99 -21.11
C TYR A 158 -4.33 16.23 -22.43
N SER A 159 -4.55 16.93 -23.53
CA SER A 159 -4.68 16.30 -24.85
C SER A 159 -3.41 15.54 -25.25
N GLU A 160 -2.24 16.07 -24.93
CA GLU A 160 -0.95 15.42 -25.16
C GLU A 160 -0.77 14.20 -24.26
N LEU A 161 -1.12 14.30 -22.98
CA LEU A 161 -1.10 13.17 -22.03
C LEU A 161 -1.98 12.03 -22.49
N ILE A 162 -3.21 12.31 -22.94
CA ILE A 162 -4.14 11.29 -23.45
C ILE A 162 -3.61 10.66 -24.74
N SER A 163 -3.07 11.44 -25.66
CA SER A 163 -2.51 10.94 -26.93
C SER A 163 -1.32 10.01 -26.69
N LYS A 164 -0.31 10.44 -25.93
CA LYS A 164 0.86 9.62 -25.55
C LYS A 164 0.45 8.34 -24.86
N SER A 165 -0.47 8.41 -23.90
CA SER A 165 -0.94 7.24 -23.14
C SER A 165 -1.72 6.26 -24.00
N SER A 166 -2.53 6.74 -24.94
CA SER A 166 -3.30 5.89 -25.88
C SER A 166 -2.40 5.16 -26.86
N GLU A 167 -1.36 5.79 -27.38
CA GLU A 167 -0.38 5.15 -28.25
C GLU A 167 0.41 4.06 -27.51
N THR A 168 0.87 4.36 -26.30
CA THR A 168 1.57 3.42 -25.44
C THR A 168 0.72 2.19 -25.14
N LEU A 169 -0.56 2.37 -24.77
CA LEU A 169 -1.48 1.27 -24.53
C LEU A 169 -1.73 0.39 -25.77
N LYS A 170 -1.70 0.98 -26.98
CA LYS A 170 -1.77 0.21 -28.24
C LYS A 170 -0.50 -0.64 -28.45
N ARG A 171 0.68 -0.05 -28.25
CA ARG A 171 1.97 -0.75 -28.37
C ARG A 171 2.08 -1.92 -27.37
N LEU A 172 1.73 -1.69 -26.11
CA LEU A 172 1.79 -2.72 -25.06
C LEU A 172 0.83 -3.90 -25.31
N LYS A 173 -0.34 -3.65 -25.91
CA LYS A 173 -1.24 -4.72 -26.35
C LYS A 173 -0.61 -5.60 -27.43
N ALA A 174 0.29 -5.07 -28.26
CA ALA A 174 1.00 -5.82 -29.28
C ALA A 174 2.23 -6.58 -28.74
N MET A 175 2.81 -6.16 -27.61
CA MET A 175 4.06 -6.70 -27.06
C MET A 175 3.89 -7.74 -25.95
N ARG A 176 2.71 -8.36 -25.78
CA ARG A 176 2.45 -9.34 -24.73
C ARG A 176 3.24 -10.64 -24.88
N VAL A 177 4.52 -10.66 -24.43
CA VAL A 177 5.28 -11.91 -24.13
C VAL A 177 6.46 -11.65 -23.15
N PHE A 178 6.57 -12.48 -22.08
CA PHE A 178 7.71 -12.73 -21.14
C PHE A 178 8.05 -11.70 -20.04
N ASN A 179 8.48 -11.94 -18.79
CA ASN A 179 9.12 -13.00 -18.03
C ASN A 179 9.27 -12.71 -16.51
N GLU A 180 9.78 -13.66 -15.73
CA GLU A 180 9.81 -13.84 -14.26
C GLU A 180 11.15 -13.55 -13.53
N LYS A 181 11.05 -13.46 -12.18
CA LYS A 181 12.01 -13.87 -11.09
C LYS A 181 13.01 -12.90 -10.48
N TYR A 182 13.10 -12.83 -9.09
CA TYR A 182 14.31 -12.96 -8.22
C TYR A 182 14.05 -12.80 -6.69
N THR A 183 15.01 -13.19 -5.80
CA THR A 183 14.91 -13.37 -4.33
C THR A 183 16.09 -12.81 -3.52
N TYR A 184 15.91 -12.43 -2.23
CA TYR A 184 16.98 -11.95 -1.31
C TYR A 184 16.82 -12.25 0.20
N PRO A 185 17.88 -12.17 1.05
CA PRO A 185 17.90 -12.59 2.47
C PRO A 185 18.06 -11.50 3.56
N SER A 186 18.09 -11.86 4.82
CA SER A 186 17.57 -11.30 6.06
C SER A 186 18.55 -10.96 7.20
N LYS A 187 18.02 -10.33 8.28
CA LYS A 187 18.25 -10.42 9.77
C LYS A 187 18.09 -9.06 10.49
N ILE A 188 17.93 -8.95 11.76
CA ILE A 188 17.29 -9.16 12.91
C ILE A 188 17.27 -8.56 14.33
N THR A 189 16.95 -8.52 15.47
CA THR A 189 16.76 -8.56 16.95
C THR A 189 16.26 -7.31 17.66
N THR A 190 15.94 -7.19 18.82
CA THR A 190 15.08 -7.57 19.98
C THR A 190 14.45 -6.36 20.72
N VAL A 191 13.22 -6.41 21.25
CA VAL A 191 12.62 -5.45 22.19
C VAL A 191 11.51 -6.07 23.07
N ASN A 192 11.13 -5.43 24.18
CA ASN A 192 10.11 -5.87 25.12
C ASN A 192 8.71 -5.70 24.53
N LEU A 193 7.95 -6.78 24.35
CA LEU A 193 6.69 -6.80 23.59
C LEU A 193 5.52 -7.25 24.45
N ASN A 194 4.46 -6.41 24.52
CA ASN A 194 3.26 -6.71 25.28
C ASN A 194 1.97 -6.64 24.45
N THR A 195 2.01 -5.99 23.28
CA THR A 195 0.83 -5.74 22.46
C THR A 195 1.02 -6.23 21.04
N ILE A 196 -0.01 -6.85 20.46
CA ILE A 196 0.07 -7.43 19.13
C ILE A 196 -1.25 -7.23 18.36
N TYR A 197 -1.14 -6.89 17.08
CA TYR A 197 -2.25 -6.80 16.15
C TYR A 197 -2.30 -8.04 15.25
N ILE A 198 -3.47 -8.64 15.11
CA ILE A 198 -3.71 -9.75 14.19
C ILE A 198 -4.49 -9.23 12.99
N SER A 199 -3.85 -9.21 11.83
CA SER A 199 -4.46 -8.93 10.53
C SER A 199 -4.90 -10.24 9.88
N ALA A 200 -6.16 -10.33 9.46
CA ALA A 200 -6.69 -11.50 8.78
C ALA A 200 -7.81 -11.09 7.81
N PRO A 201 -8.01 -11.80 6.68
CA PRO A 201 -9.07 -11.49 5.74
C PRO A 201 -10.45 -11.77 6.37
N MET A 202 -11.42 -10.89 6.08
CA MET A 202 -12.80 -11.05 6.54
C MET A 202 -13.75 -11.14 5.33
N SER A 203 -14.17 -10.03 4.77
CA SER A 203 -15.10 -9.96 3.64
C SER A 203 -14.54 -10.41 2.28
N SER A 204 -13.22 -10.62 2.18
CA SER A 204 -12.55 -11.06 0.95
C SER A 204 -12.43 -12.57 0.78
N ILE A 205 -12.89 -13.35 1.73
CA ILE A 205 -12.99 -14.82 1.69
C ILE A 205 -14.44 -15.26 1.85
N LYS A 206 -14.73 -16.55 1.59
CA LYS A 206 -16.09 -17.07 1.73
C LYS A 206 -16.52 -17.17 3.19
N GLN A 207 -17.84 -17.11 3.44
CA GLN A 207 -18.39 -17.16 4.79
C GLN A 207 -17.90 -18.37 5.59
N LYS A 208 -17.88 -19.57 4.99
CA LYS A 208 -17.40 -20.79 5.67
C LYS A 208 -15.93 -20.64 6.07
N GLU A 209 -15.09 -20.18 5.16
CA GLU A 209 -13.65 -19.94 5.40
C GLU A 209 -13.44 -18.89 6.51
N TYR A 210 -14.28 -17.85 6.52
CA TYR A 210 -14.24 -16.83 7.58
C TYR A 210 -14.56 -17.39 8.95
N LEU A 211 -15.59 -18.23 9.06
CA LEU A 211 -15.98 -18.83 10.34
C LEU A 211 -14.89 -19.78 10.88
N GLU A 212 -14.30 -20.61 10.02
CA GLU A 212 -13.18 -21.48 10.36
C GLU A 212 -11.95 -20.67 10.78
N LEU A 213 -11.61 -19.62 10.04
CA LEU A 213 -10.52 -18.70 10.36
C LEU A 213 -10.77 -17.99 11.69
N ARG A 214 -11.99 -17.52 11.94
CA ARG A 214 -12.35 -16.82 13.16
C ARG A 214 -12.22 -17.71 14.40
N GLU A 215 -12.62 -18.97 14.31
CA GLU A 215 -12.42 -19.97 15.39
C GLU A 215 -10.92 -20.14 15.69
N PHE A 216 -10.10 -20.32 14.64
CA PHE A 216 -8.65 -20.37 14.79
C PHE A 216 -8.09 -19.09 15.44
N LEU A 217 -8.55 -17.90 15.07
CA LEU A 217 -8.08 -16.64 15.65
C LEU A 217 -8.38 -16.54 17.16
N HIS A 218 -9.50 -17.09 17.64
CA HIS A 218 -9.79 -17.19 19.08
C HIS A 218 -8.84 -18.15 19.80
N GLN A 219 -8.49 -19.28 19.18
CA GLN A 219 -7.48 -20.19 19.71
C GLN A 219 -6.09 -19.54 19.72
N LEU A 220 -5.71 -18.85 18.64
CA LEU A 220 -4.47 -18.08 18.53
C LEU A 220 -4.38 -17.02 19.63
N LYS A 221 -5.46 -16.29 19.92
CA LYS A 221 -5.52 -15.33 21.04
C LYS A 221 -5.15 -16.01 22.36
N SER A 222 -5.67 -17.20 22.61
CA SER A 222 -5.36 -17.96 23.83
C SER A 222 -3.88 -18.32 23.93
N VAL A 223 -3.26 -18.76 22.82
CA VAL A 223 -1.83 -19.07 22.75
C VAL A 223 -0.98 -17.80 22.96
N LEU A 224 -1.30 -16.70 22.29
CA LEU A 224 -0.59 -15.43 22.45
C LEU A 224 -0.65 -14.91 23.88
N THR A 225 -1.79 -15.06 24.56
CA THR A 225 -1.93 -14.73 25.98
C THR A 225 -0.99 -15.59 26.85
N LYS A 226 -0.94 -16.90 26.59
CA LYS A 226 -0.06 -17.83 27.34
C LYS A 226 1.44 -17.53 27.16
N ILE A 227 1.86 -17.07 25.97
CA ILE A 227 3.25 -16.67 25.75
C ILE A 227 3.55 -15.24 26.24
N GLY A 228 2.54 -14.55 26.82
CA GLY A 228 2.71 -13.33 27.61
C GLY A 228 2.37 -12.02 26.89
N PHE A 229 1.59 -12.04 25.78
CA PHE A 229 0.95 -10.82 25.27
C PHE A 229 -0.25 -10.44 26.13
N THR A 230 -0.32 -9.18 26.55
CA THR A 230 -1.38 -8.67 27.44
C THR A 230 -2.49 -7.93 26.70
N ASN A 231 -2.19 -7.37 25.51
CA ASN A 231 -3.17 -6.73 24.64
C ASN A 231 -3.08 -7.31 23.24
N ILE A 232 -4.12 -8.03 22.82
CA ILE A 232 -4.22 -8.71 21.52
C ILE A 232 -5.41 -8.13 20.77
N VAL A 233 -5.13 -7.39 19.71
CA VAL A 233 -6.10 -6.70 18.88
C VAL A 233 -6.34 -7.49 17.60
N CYS A 234 -7.59 -7.81 17.30
CA CYS A 234 -7.98 -8.43 16.03
C CYS A 234 -9.39 -7.96 15.62
N PRO A 235 -9.57 -7.33 14.47
CA PRO A 235 -10.89 -6.87 14.02
C PRO A 235 -11.94 -7.99 13.90
N ALA A 236 -11.51 -9.22 13.61
CA ALA A 236 -12.40 -10.37 13.52
C ALA A 236 -13.07 -10.76 14.87
N PHE A 237 -12.53 -10.32 16.01
CA PHE A 237 -13.17 -10.56 17.31
C PHE A 237 -14.44 -9.73 17.46
N ASP A 238 -14.44 -8.50 16.93
CA ASP A 238 -15.54 -7.55 17.02
C ASP A 238 -16.62 -7.79 15.95
N ASN A 239 -16.36 -8.66 14.95
CA ASN A 239 -17.22 -8.94 13.81
C ASN A 239 -17.64 -10.43 13.76
N PRO A 240 -18.62 -10.86 14.56
CA PRO A 240 -19.05 -12.26 14.58
C PRO A 240 -19.90 -12.67 13.37
N ASP A 241 -20.56 -11.73 12.72
CA ASP A 241 -21.47 -11.97 11.59
C ASP A 241 -20.83 -11.55 10.28
N TYR A 242 -20.69 -12.52 9.36
CA TYR A 242 -20.14 -12.30 8.01
C TYR A 242 -20.96 -11.31 7.16
N ASN A 243 -22.25 -11.15 7.42
CA ASN A 243 -23.15 -10.32 6.62
C ASN A 243 -23.18 -8.85 7.06
N HIS A 244 -22.58 -8.51 8.21
CA HIS A 244 -22.68 -7.21 8.84
C HIS A 244 -21.31 -6.53 9.08
N PHE A 245 -20.35 -6.69 8.15
CA PHE A 245 -19.10 -5.93 8.24
C PHE A 245 -19.35 -4.44 8.09
N GLU A 246 -18.73 -3.65 8.96
CA GLU A 246 -18.72 -2.20 8.83
C GLU A 246 -18.16 -1.76 7.47
N GLY A 247 -18.63 -0.62 6.96
CA GLY A 247 -18.12 -0.05 5.71
C GLY A 247 -16.60 0.11 5.75
N SER A 248 -15.93 -0.31 4.68
CA SER A 248 -14.46 -0.41 4.58
C SER A 248 -13.69 0.85 5.04
N THR A 249 -14.26 2.03 4.81
CA THR A 249 -13.68 3.33 5.20
C THR A 249 -13.54 3.48 6.72
N LYS A 250 -14.59 3.15 7.48
CA LYS A 250 -14.59 3.29 8.95
C LYS A 250 -13.67 2.25 9.56
N ALA A 251 -13.84 0.99 9.16
CA ALA A 251 -13.05 -0.13 9.65
C ALA A 251 -11.53 0.07 9.45
N ILE A 252 -11.10 0.53 8.26
CA ILE A 252 -9.68 0.79 7.99
C ILE A 252 -9.12 1.90 8.89
N LYS A 253 -9.85 3.01 9.07
CA LYS A 253 -9.40 4.11 9.96
C LYS A 253 -9.24 3.64 11.40
N GLU A 254 -10.20 2.89 11.92
CA GLU A 254 -10.13 2.33 13.26
C GLU A 254 -9.00 1.32 13.43
N ASN A 255 -8.80 0.45 12.43
CA ASN A 255 -7.68 -0.49 12.42
C ASN A 255 -6.33 0.22 12.44
N PHE A 256 -6.15 1.30 11.69
CA PHE A 256 -4.91 2.08 11.70
C PHE A 256 -4.63 2.73 13.06
N VAL A 257 -5.67 3.21 13.77
CA VAL A 257 -5.51 3.72 15.14
C VAL A 257 -5.04 2.61 16.08
N LYS A 258 -5.69 1.42 16.00
CA LYS A 258 -5.29 0.25 16.79
C LYS A 258 -3.86 -0.21 16.46
N MET A 259 -3.48 -0.24 15.18
CA MET A 259 -2.15 -0.64 14.71
C MET A 259 -1.02 0.31 15.16
N LYS A 260 -1.28 1.61 15.29
CA LYS A 260 -0.30 2.56 15.85
C LYS A 260 0.10 2.21 17.27
N GLN A 261 -0.81 1.62 18.05
CA GLN A 261 -0.68 1.36 19.49
C GLN A 261 -0.03 0.01 19.84
N VAL A 262 0.21 -0.85 18.87
CA VAL A 262 0.80 -2.18 19.11
C VAL A 262 2.30 -2.22 18.84
N ASP A 263 2.98 -3.20 19.44
CA ASP A 263 4.42 -3.41 19.27
C ASP A 263 4.75 -4.21 18.01
N SER A 264 3.92 -5.19 17.69
CA SER A 264 4.14 -6.14 16.59
C SER A 264 2.84 -6.57 15.91
N MET A 265 2.97 -7.26 14.78
CA MET A 265 1.85 -7.74 13.99
C MET A 265 2.01 -9.21 13.61
N ILE A 266 0.90 -9.94 13.64
CA ILE A 266 0.69 -11.21 12.93
C ILE A 266 -0.22 -10.94 11.74
N VAL A 267 0.10 -11.51 10.60
CA VAL A 267 -0.77 -11.52 9.42
C VAL A 267 -1.08 -12.96 9.04
N ILE A 268 -2.37 -13.28 8.94
CA ILE A 268 -2.83 -14.55 8.38
C ILE A 268 -3.27 -14.30 6.95
N TYR A 269 -2.55 -14.89 5.99
CA TYR A 269 -2.73 -14.69 4.56
C TYR A 269 -2.98 -16.03 3.85
N PRO A 270 -4.22 -16.56 3.90
CA PRO A 270 -4.53 -17.90 3.39
C PRO A 270 -4.50 -17.97 1.85
N HIS A 271 -4.82 -16.90 1.16
CA HIS A 271 -4.90 -16.83 -0.30
C HIS A 271 -4.23 -15.56 -0.84
N ASN A 272 -3.70 -15.63 -2.06
CA ASN A 272 -3.14 -14.47 -2.76
C ASN A 272 -4.26 -13.60 -3.36
N ILE A 273 -4.93 -12.83 -2.52
CA ILE A 273 -6.05 -11.95 -2.86
C ILE A 273 -5.80 -10.49 -2.45
N ALA A 274 -6.29 -9.57 -3.26
CA ALA A 274 -6.32 -8.15 -2.90
C ALA A 274 -7.37 -7.91 -1.80
N SER A 275 -6.93 -7.53 -0.62
CA SER A 275 -7.78 -7.32 0.56
C SER A 275 -7.24 -6.18 1.44
N SER A 276 -7.99 -5.80 2.47
CA SER A 276 -7.54 -4.84 3.49
C SER A 276 -6.25 -5.28 4.19
N VAL A 277 -6.01 -6.60 4.27
CA VAL A 277 -4.77 -7.17 4.83
C VAL A 277 -3.51 -6.61 4.16
N LEU A 278 -3.52 -6.43 2.83
CA LEU A 278 -2.38 -5.86 2.11
C LEU A 278 -2.13 -4.39 2.46
N VAL A 279 -3.21 -3.63 2.69
CA VAL A 279 -3.11 -2.23 3.17
C VAL A 279 -2.56 -2.19 4.60
N GLU A 280 -3.02 -3.10 5.46
CA GLU A 280 -2.54 -3.23 6.84
C GLU A 280 -1.05 -3.64 6.89
N ILE A 281 -0.61 -4.55 6.00
CA ILE A 281 0.82 -4.90 5.84
C ILE A 281 1.64 -3.67 5.48
N GLY A 282 1.25 -2.92 4.43
CA GLY A 282 1.95 -1.71 4.00
C GLY A 282 1.99 -0.65 5.11
N TYR A 283 0.88 -0.49 5.85
CA TYR A 283 0.82 0.43 6.99
C TYR A 283 1.76 0.00 8.13
N GLY A 284 1.75 -1.27 8.51
CA GLY A 284 2.62 -1.83 9.55
C GLY A 284 4.10 -1.67 9.22
N LEU A 285 4.48 -1.96 7.97
CA LEU A 285 5.86 -1.78 7.47
C LEU A 285 6.29 -0.32 7.50
N ALA A 286 5.44 0.60 7.06
CA ALA A 286 5.75 2.04 7.08
C ALA A 286 5.93 2.58 8.52
N LEU A 287 5.29 1.97 9.51
CA LEU A 287 5.49 2.23 10.94
C LEU A 287 6.65 1.43 11.54
N CYS A 288 7.37 0.65 10.74
CA CYS A 288 8.43 -0.24 11.17
C CYS A 288 7.99 -1.24 12.26
N LYS A 289 6.76 -1.74 12.23
CA LYS A 289 6.29 -2.79 13.16
C LYS A 289 6.93 -4.13 12.79
N LYS A 290 7.39 -4.92 13.79
CA LYS A 290 7.76 -6.31 13.51
C LYS A 290 6.53 -7.06 13.07
N THR A 291 6.57 -7.55 11.82
CA THR A 291 5.44 -8.20 11.16
C THR A 291 5.81 -9.62 10.77
N VAL A 292 5.04 -10.60 11.22
CA VAL A 292 5.17 -12.00 10.85
C VAL A 292 3.96 -12.39 10.00
N ILE A 293 4.18 -12.72 8.74
CA ILE A 293 3.14 -13.19 7.81
C ILE A 293 3.16 -14.71 7.76
N PHE A 294 2.05 -15.32 8.11
CA PHE A 294 1.76 -16.72 7.82
C PHE A 294 0.94 -16.83 6.54
N TYR A 295 1.44 -17.55 5.54
CA TYR A 295 0.78 -17.74 4.25
C TYR A 295 0.66 -19.22 3.88
N ASN A 296 -0.48 -19.62 3.29
CA ASN A 296 -0.73 -20.99 2.90
C ASN A 296 -0.32 -21.25 1.44
N ASP A 297 -0.87 -20.49 0.50
CA ASP A 297 -0.70 -20.71 -0.94
C ASP A 297 0.55 -19.97 -1.48
N THR A 298 0.35 -18.83 -2.08
CA THR A 298 1.40 -17.99 -2.66
C THR A 298 1.37 -16.60 -2.06
N LEU A 299 2.55 -16.06 -1.77
CA LEU A 299 2.68 -14.63 -1.47
C LEU A 299 2.85 -13.84 -2.76
N PRO A 300 2.29 -12.62 -2.84
CA PRO A 300 2.75 -11.64 -3.81
C PRO A 300 4.28 -11.54 -3.78
N TYR A 301 4.90 -11.45 -4.98
CA TYR A 301 6.36 -11.40 -5.11
C TYR A 301 6.99 -10.37 -4.17
N ILE A 302 6.39 -9.20 -4.08
CA ILE A 302 6.84 -8.10 -3.23
C ILE A 302 6.89 -8.45 -1.72
N LEU A 303 5.94 -9.24 -1.23
CA LEU A 303 5.94 -9.65 0.18
C LEU A 303 6.99 -10.74 0.45
N LYS A 304 7.27 -11.60 -0.54
CA LYS A 304 8.40 -12.53 -0.49
C LYS A 304 9.73 -11.79 -0.39
N ASP A 305 9.92 -10.83 -1.25
CA ASP A 305 11.12 -10.00 -1.33
C ASP A 305 11.31 -9.18 -0.04
N ALA A 306 10.23 -8.56 0.45
CA ALA A 306 10.21 -7.87 1.73
C ALA A 306 10.58 -8.78 2.90
N GLY A 307 10.09 -10.03 2.92
CA GLY A 307 10.42 -11.03 3.96
C GLY A 307 11.88 -11.46 3.98
N THR A 308 12.66 -11.14 2.96
CA THR A 308 14.09 -11.47 2.87
C THR A 308 14.99 -10.24 2.96
N SER A 309 14.46 -9.06 2.77
CA SER A 309 15.21 -7.80 2.66
C SER A 309 14.94 -6.82 3.82
N ILE A 310 13.84 -6.99 4.56
CA ILE A 310 13.41 -6.07 5.61
C ILE A 310 13.53 -6.74 6.98
N SER A 311 14.41 -6.26 7.82
CA SER A 311 14.78 -6.84 9.13
C SER A 311 13.60 -7.05 10.11
N HIS A 312 12.55 -6.24 10.02
CA HIS A 312 11.37 -6.37 10.87
C HIS A 312 10.18 -7.08 10.19
N PHE A 313 10.43 -7.83 9.09
CA PHE A 313 9.41 -8.52 8.31
C PHE A 313 9.81 -9.99 8.10
N ASP A 314 8.92 -10.92 8.44
CA ASP A 314 9.17 -12.36 8.35
C ASP A 314 7.99 -13.04 7.64
N CYS A 315 8.27 -13.94 6.70
CA CYS A 315 7.26 -14.66 5.93
C CYS A 315 7.41 -16.17 6.13
N ARG A 316 6.38 -16.83 6.64
CA ARG A 316 6.38 -18.25 6.96
C ARG A 316 5.23 -18.98 6.26
N LYS A 317 5.57 -20.00 5.47
CA LYS A 317 4.54 -20.86 4.87
C LYS A 317 3.96 -21.79 5.93
N TYR A 318 2.63 -22.03 5.86
CA TYR A 318 1.93 -23.02 6.66
C TYR A 318 1.07 -23.92 5.76
N SER A 319 0.82 -25.15 6.19
CA SER A 319 -0.07 -26.10 5.52
C SER A 319 -1.43 -26.19 6.21
N GLY A 320 -1.48 -25.96 7.51
CA GLY A 320 -2.67 -25.90 8.33
C GLY A 320 -2.50 -25.00 9.54
N PHE A 321 -3.59 -24.65 10.22
CA PHE A 321 -3.57 -23.75 11.37
C PHE A 321 -2.70 -24.26 12.54
N ASP A 322 -2.57 -25.58 12.68
CA ASP A 322 -1.69 -26.20 13.67
C ASP A 322 -0.22 -25.85 13.45
N ASP A 323 0.23 -25.68 12.19
CA ASP A 323 1.60 -25.26 11.89
C ASP A 323 1.88 -23.87 12.47
N ILE A 324 0.93 -22.94 12.32
CA ILE A 324 1.03 -21.59 12.89
C ILE A 324 1.16 -21.66 14.41
N MET A 325 0.31 -22.46 15.05
CA MET A 325 0.33 -22.64 16.51
C MET A 325 1.66 -23.22 16.97
N ASN A 326 2.17 -24.27 16.30
CA ASN A 326 3.45 -24.90 16.62
C ASN A 326 4.63 -23.92 16.48
N ILE A 327 4.66 -23.13 15.40
CA ILE A 327 5.69 -22.10 15.18
C ILE A 327 5.66 -21.05 16.30
N ILE A 328 4.48 -20.58 16.68
CA ILE A 328 4.31 -19.55 17.72
C ILE A 328 4.68 -20.10 19.11
N VAL A 329 4.24 -21.30 19.45
CA VAL A 329 4.56 -21.95 20.74
C VAL A 329 6.04 -22.24 20.86
N SER A 330 6.69 -22.77 19.79
CA SER A 330 8.10 -23.11 19.80
C SER A 330 9.04 -21.92 19.90
N ASN A 331 8.65 -20.76 19.33
CA ASN A 331 9.48 -19.55 19.31
C ASN A 331 9.09 -18.52 20.38
N GLY A 332 7.87 -18.62 20.93
CA GLY A 332 7.36 -17.67 21.92
C GLY A 332 7.42 -16.21 21.42
N LYS A 333 7.67 -15.29 22.34
CA LYS A 333 7.83 -13.84 22.01
C LYS A 333 9.05 -13.54 21.14
N GLN A 334 10.03 -14.43 21.04
CA GLN A 334 11.20 -14.23 20.21
C GLN A 334 10.86 -14.05 18.73
N LEU A 335 9.81 -14.76 18.26
CA LEU A 335 9.29 -14.61 16.90
C LEU A 335 8.92 -13.17 16.53
N PHE A 336 8.52 -12.37 17.52
CA PHE A 336 8.01 -11.02 17.35
C PHE A 336 8.99 -9.94 17.81
N LYS A 337 10.20 -10.33 18.13
CA LYS A 337 11.24 -9.40 18.46
C LYS A 337 11.86 -8.79 17.20
N ARG A 338 12.16 -7.50 17.25
CA ARG A 338 13.12 -6.91 16.32
C ARG A 338 14.50 -7.37 16.71
N ASP A 339 15.32 -7.47 15.71
CA ASP A 339 16.75 -7.53 15.93
C ASP A 339 17.30 -6.08 15.99
N GLU A 340 18.23 -5.77 16.87
CA GLU A 340 18.85 -4.45 16.93
C GLU A 340 19.67 -4.21 15.66
N GLU A 341 19.52 -3.03 15.06
CA GLU A 341 20.37 -2.60 13.97
C GLU A 341 21.79 -2.36 14.57
N GLU A 342 22.79 -3.09 14.06
CA GLU A 342 24.19 -2.76 14.31
C GLU A 342 24.60 -1.47 13.60
#